data_95f2591f7e92cd2a82bca5e139e14be4
#
_entry.id   95f2591f7e92cd2a82bca5e139e14be4
#
_cell.length_a   1.000
_cell.length_b   1.000
_cell.length_c   1.000
_cell.angle_alpha   90.00
_cell.angle_beta   90.00
_cell.angle_gamma   90.00
#
_symmetry.space_group_name_H-M   'P 1'
#
loop_
_entity.id
_entity.type
_entity.pdbx_description
1 polymer ?
#
loop_
_entity_poly.entity_id
_entity_poly.type
_entity_poly.pdbx_seq_one_letter_code
_entity_poly.pdbx_strand_id
1 'polypeptide(L)'
;MLRIVLLAGAFSLTAATNGSAAPSAPELSLAGTWAMDSAYEILADGRRTTNYGAHPRGLLIIDAAGRYSLQIFRPDRTRFASGDKVRGTAEEYRDAALGSSTHFGRVRLDAAKHQIIFAIEAASFPNWEGREQVRDYDYRDGVLRYAVPASASGNGTTAYSVWRRVATR
;
A
#
# COMPACT_ATOMS: atom_id res chain seq x y z
N MET A 1 8.76 87.46 10.78
CA MET A 1 7.69 86.52 10.33
C MET A 1 8.28 85.15 10.30
N LEU A 2 7.99 84.35 11.32
CA LEU A 2 8.53 82.99 11.52
C LEU A 2 7.49 81.98 11.03
N ARG A 3 7.83 81.23 10.00
CA ARG A 3 6.96 80.13 9.50
C ARG A 3 7.40 78.81 10.14
N ILE A 4 6.50 78.24 10.96
CA ILE A 4 6.64 76.91 11.55
C ILE A 4 6.11 75.88 10.52
N VAL A 5 6.97 74.94 10.10
CA VAL A 5 6.60 73.84 9.27
C VAL A 5 6.37 72.61 10.21
N LEU A 6 5.11 72.15 10.32
CA LEU A 6 4.77 70.91 11.01
C LEU A 6 5.02 69.72 10.06
N LEU A 7 5.91 68.81 10.46
CA LEU A 7 6.11 67.51 9.81
C LEU A 7 5.19 66.50 10.44
N ALA A 8 4.19 66.02 9.70
CA ALA A 8 3.34 64.92 10.11
C ALA A 8 4.01 63.59 9.76
N GLY A 9 4.48 62.86 10.77
CA GLY A 9 5.01 61.51 10.60
C GLY A 9 3.84 60.51 10.56
N ALA A 10 3.66 59.80 9.44
CA ALA A 10 2.75 58.71 9.32
C ALA A 10 3.42 57.42 9.84
N PHE A 11 2.92 56.89 10.95
CA PHE A 11 3.28 55.54 11.44
C PHE A 11 2.44 54.50 10.70
N SER A 12 3.08 53.73 9.80
CA SER A 12 2.46 52.58 9.18
C SER A 12 2.57 51.36 10.11
N LEU A 13 1.45 50.93 10.66
CA LEU A 13 1.36 49.71 11.46
C LEU A 13 1.25 48.52 10.49
N THR A 14 2.34 47.78 10.29
CA THR A 14 2.32 46.50 9.56
C THR A 14 1.80 45.41 10.51
N ALA A 15 0.57 44.99 10.27
CA ALA A 15 0.00 43.79 10.94
C ALA A 15 0.68 42.52 10.39
N ALA A 16 1.49 41.84 11.23
CA ALA A 16 2.02 40.54 10.94
C ALA A 16 0.87 39.53 11.03
N THR A 17 0.41 39.01 9.91
CA THR A 17 -0.52 37.86 9.88
C THR A 17 0.29 36.62 10.22
N ASN A 18 0.14 36.13 11.44
CA ASN A 18 0.58 34.78 11.83
C ASN A 18 -0.29 33.76 11.08
N GLY A 19 0.15 33.33 9.90
CA GLY A 19 -0.42 32.20 9.20
C GLY A 19 -0.20 30.94 10.03
N SER A 20 -1.22 30.50 10.74
CA SER A 20 -1.22 29.17 11.37
C SER A 20 -1.15 28.13 10.25
N ALA A 21 0.00 27.49 10.08
CA ALA A 21 0.13 26.36 9.19
C ALA A 21 -0.85 25.26 9.66
N ALA A 22 -1.74 24.82 8.79
CA ALA A 22 -2.59 23.67 9.08
C ALA A 22 -1.70 22.47 9.46
N PRO A 23 -2.08 21.66 10.45
CA PRO A 23 -1.31 20.48 10.82
C PRO A 23 -1.11 19.60 9.58
N SER A 24 0.15 19.33 9.23
CA SER A 24 0.47 18.42 8.15
C SER A 24 -0.14 17.05 8.45
N ALA A 25 -0.80 16.44 7.46
CA ALA A 25 -1.30 15.07 7.61
C ALA A 25 -0.14 14.16 8.09
N PRO A 26 -0.41 13.19 8.98
CA PRO A 26 0.65 12.33 9.50
C PRO A 26 1.35 11.62 8.34
N GLU A 27 2.67 11.74 8.31
CA GLU A 27 3.51 11.10 7.29
C GLU A 27 3.37 9.57 7.39
N LEU A 28 3.24 8.89 6.25
CA LEU A 28 3.14 7.44 6.20
C LEU A 28 4.45 6.80 6.71
N SER A 29 4.36 6.06 7.81
CA SER A 29 5.38 5.09 8.20
C SER A 29 4.94 3.70 7.74
N LEU A 30 5.77 3.00 6.97
CA LEU A 30 5.46 1.63 6.55
C LEU A 30 5.62 0.62 7.69
N ALA A 31 6.53 0.85 8.64
CA ALA A 31 6.82 -0.07 9.73
C ALA A 31 5.58 -0.36 10.57
N GLY A 32 5.33 -1.64 10.86
CA GLY A 32 4.19 -2.11 11.64
C GLY A 32 3.49 -3.32 11.02
N THR A 33 2.33 -3.63 11.56
CA THR A 33 1.47 -4.73 11.10
C THR A 33 0.25 -4.17 10.38
N TRP A 34 -0.07 -4.75 9.24
CA TRP A 34 -1.18 -4.36 8.38
C TRP A 34 -2.05 -5.56 8.08
N ALA A 35 -3.34 -5.46 8.34
CA ALA A 35 -4.34 -6.44 7.93
C ALA A 35 -4.93 -6.07 6.58
N MET A 36 -5.20 -7.05 5.73
CA MET A 36 -5.84 -6.82 4.45
C MET A 36 -7.30 -6.43 4.64
N ASP A 37 -7.69 -5.34 3.98
CA ASP A 37 -9.07 -4.89 3.89
C ASP A 37 -9.72 -5.46 2.61
N SER A 38 -9.06 -5.30 1.47
CA SER A 38 -9.52 -5.84 0.20
C SER A 38 -8.38 -6.01 -0.82
N ALA A 39 -8.61 -6.90 -1.79
CA ALA A 39 -7.78 -7.05 -2.98
C ALA A 39 -8.69 -7.15 -4.21
N TYR A 40 -8.45 -6.33 -5.23
CA TYR A 40 -9.31 -6.28 -6.40
C TYR A 40 -8.55 -5.85 -7.66
N GLU A 41 -9.15 -6.13 -8.80
CA GLU A 41 -8.66 -5.67 -10.10
C GLU A 41 -9.71 -4.79 -10.77
N ILE A 42 -9.24 -3.80 -11.52
CA ILE A 42 -10.06 -3.02 -12.44
C ILE A 42 -9.76 -3.52 -13.86
N LEU A 43 -10.77 -4.08 -14.49
CA LEU A 43 -10.71 -4.57 -15.86
C LEU A 43 -10.67 -3.40 -16.85
N ALA A 44 -10.31 -3.67 -18.11
CA ALA A 44 -10.27 -2.66 -19.17
C ALA A 44 -11.63 -1.96 -19.41
N ASP A 45 -12.74 -2.63 -19.13
CA ASP A 45 -14.10 -2.10 -19.20
C ASP A 45 -14.56 -1.36 -17.93
N GLY A 46 -13.67 -1.17 -16.95
CA GLY A 46 -13.94 -0.49 -15.68
C GLY A 46 -14.61 -1.35 -14.62
N ARG A 47 -14.97 -2.60 -14.92
CA ARG A 47 -15.56 -3.49 -13.91
C ARG A 47 -14.52 -3.90 -12.87
N ARG A 48 -14.96 -4.03 -11.62
CA ARG A 48 -14.14 -4.53 -10.52
C ARG A 48 -14.34 -6.05 -10.36
N THR A 49 -13.24 -6.78 -10.21
CA THR A 49 -13.24 -8.20 -9.86
C THR A 49 -12.36 -8.46 -8.64
N THR A 50 -12.58 -9.57 -7.93
CA THR A 50 -11.90 -9.92 -6.68
C THR A 50 -11.33 -11.33 -6.75
N ASN A 51 -10.08 -11.47 -7.22
CA ASN A 51 -9.42 -12.78 -7.39
C ASN A 51 -9.19 -13.51 -6.06
N TYR A 52 -9.14 -12.77 -4.94
CA TYR A 52 -9.00 -13.32 -3.60
C TYR A 52 -10.33 -13.36 -2.81
N GLY A 53 -11.47 -13.24 -3.52
CA GLY A 53 -12.80 -13.23 -2.90
C GLY A 53 -13.18 -11.88 -2.29
N ALA A 54 -14.41 -11.79 -1.76
CA ALA A 54 -14.93 -10.56 -1.16
C ALA A 54 -14.23 -10.17 0.15
N HIS A 55 -13.73 -11.16 0.89
CA HIS A 55 -13.09 -10.98 2.20
C HIS A 55 -11.75 -11.75 2.24
N PRO A 56 -10.71 -11.27 1.54
CA PRO A 56 -9.40 -11.91 1.53
C PRO A 56 -8.79 -11.90 2.93
N ARG A 57 -8.02 -12.94 3.24
CA ARG A 57 -7.19 -12.96 4.45
C ARG A 57 -5.78 -12.54 4.08
N GLY A 58 -5.27 -11.49 4.69
CA GLY A 58 -3.92 -11.02 4.40
C GLY A 58 -3.26 -10.37 5.60
N LEU A 59 -1.95 -10.54 5.65
CA LEU A 59 -1.08 -9.93 6.64
C LEU A 59 0.16 -9.38 5.95
N LEU A 60 0.50 -8.14 6.27
CA LEU A 60 1.76 -7.52 5.87
C LEU A 60 2.44 -7.03 7.14
N ILE A 61 3.62 -7.54 7.42
CA ILE A 61 4.46 -7.13 8.54
C ILE A 61 5.69 -6.45 7.97
N ILE A 62 6.01 -5.27 8.47
CA ILE A 62 7.20 -4.51 8.08
C ILE A 62 7.92 -4.08 9.35
N ASP A 63 9.18 -4.44 9.49
CA ASP A 63 10.00 -4.00 10.62
C ASP A 63 10.57 -2.58 10.41
N ALA A 64 11.22 -2.05 11.46
CA ALA A 64 11.81 -0.72 11.42
C ALA A 64 12.97 -0.59 10.41
N ALA A 65 13.60 -1.71 10.01
CA ALA A 65 14.67 -1.76 9.02
C ALA A 65 14.16 -1.94 7.59
N GLY A 66 12.82 -1.99 7.39
CA GLY A 66 12.19 -2.18 6.10
C GLY A 66 12.20 -3.63 5.59
N ARG A 67 12.46 -4.61 6.45
CA ARG A 67 12.20 -6.00 6.06
C ARG A 67 10.71 -6.28 6.17
N TYR A 68 10.17 -7.02 5.22
CA TYR A 68 8.74 -7.31 5.20
C TYR A 68 8.46 -8.78 4.90
N SER A 69 7.27 -9.21 5.33
CA SER A 69 6.61 -10.44 4.92
C SER A 69 5.15 -10.13 4.59
N LEU A 70 4.72 -10.53 3.41
CA LEU A 70 3.36 -10.30 2.90
C LEU A 70 2.72 -11.64 2.56
N GLN A 71 1.47 -11.81 2.99
CA GLN A 71 0.67 -12.99 2.72
C GLN A 71 -0.76 -12.56 2.38
N ILE A 72 -1.31 -13.12 1.30
CA ILE A 72 -2.70 -12.95 0.89
C ILE A 72 -3.27 -14.32 0.57
N PHE A 73 -4.46 -14.61 1.08
CA PHE A 73 -5.13 -15.87 0.87
C PHE A 73 -6.61 -15.66 0.55
N ARG A 74 -7.10 -16.35 -0.46
CA ARG A 74 -8.53 -16.54 -0.68
C ARG A 74 -9.08 -17.51 0.38
N PRO A 75 -10.13 -17.15 1.14
CA PRO A 75 -10.59 -17.95 2.27
C PRO A 75 -11.24 -19.30 1.88
N ASP A 76 -11.83 -19.38 0.69
CA ASP A 76 -12.60 -20.50 0.17
C ASP A 76 -11.77 -21.45 -0.73
N ARG A 77 -10.43 -21.46 -0.57
CA ARG A 77 -9.58 -22.41 -1.28
C ARG A 77 -9.96 -23.85 -0.95
N THR A 78 -9.97 -24.69 -1.99
CA THR A 78 -10.24 -26.12 -1.89
C THR A 78 -9.24 -26.79 -0.93
N ARG A 79 -9.75 -27.59 0.01
CA ARG A 79 -8.90 -28.42 0.87
C ARG A 79 -8.47 -29.66 0.11
N PHE A 80 -7.25 -30.10 0.33
CA PHE A 80 -6.75 -31.34 -0.21
C PHE A 80 -7.56 -32.51 0.37
N ALA A 81 -8.26 -33.23 -0.49
CA ALA A 81 -9.15 -34.36 -0.07
C ALA A 81 -8.36 -35.46 0.63
N SER A 82 -7.10 -35.68 0.22
CA SER A 82 -6.21 -36.66 0.84
C SER A 82 -5.70 -36.22 2.24
N GLY A 83 -5.85 -34.95 2.61
CA GLY A 83 -5.19 -34.37 3.79
C GLY A 83 -3.67 -34.34 3.70
N ASP A 84 -3.09 -34.71 2.57
CA ASP A 84 -1.65 -34.82 2.32
C ASP A 84 -1.25 -33.87 1.19
N LYS A 85 -0.33 -32.94 1.49
CA LYS A 85 0.15 -31.93 0.54
C LYS A 85 0.82 -32.54 -0.69
N VAL A 86 1.38 -33.75 -0.60
CA VAL A 86 2.08 -34.42 -1.70
C VAL A 86 1.13 -35.17 -2.61
N ARG A 87 -0.07 -35.49 -2.14
CA ARG A 87 -1.07 -36.34 -2.85
C ARG A 87 -2.32 -35.55 -3.26
N GLY A 88 -2.14 -34.29 -3.68
CA GLY A 88 -3.22 -33.48 -4.23
C GLY A 88 -3.51 -33.76 -5.68
N THR A 89 -4.71 -33.39 -6.12
CA THR A 89 -5.05 -33.33 -7.55
C THR A 89 -4.44 -32.08 -8.20
N ALA A 90 -4.34 -32.07 -9.52
CA ALA A 90 -3.88 -30.89 -10.27
C ALA A 90 -4.74 -29.65 -9.99
N GLU A 91 -6.05 -29.83 -9.79
CA GLU A 91 -6.98 -28.74 -9.47
C GLU A 91 -6.78 -28.20 -8.06
N GLU A 92 -6.54 -29.06 -7.06
CA GLU A 92 -6.23 -28.66 -5.69
C GLU A 92 -4.94 -27.84 -5.63
N TYR A 93 -3.88 -28.28 -6.33
CA TYR A 93 -2.65 -27.50 -6.43
C TYR A 93 -2.86 -26.18 -7.15
N ARG A 94 -3.59 -26.17 -8.26
CA ARG A 94 -3.91 -24.95 -8.99
C ARG A 94 -4.69 -23.97 -8.10
N ASP A 95 -5.70 -24.43 -7.40
CA ASP A 95 -6.52 -23.60 -6.51
C ASP A 95 -5.71 -23.04 -5.34
N ALA A 96 -4.85 -23.87 -4.73
CA ALA A 96 -3.94 -23.44 -3.68
C ALA A 96 -2.96 -22.37 -4.18
N ALA A 97 -2.38 -22.54 -5.37
CA ALA A 97 -1.42 -21.62 -5.96
C ALA A 97 -2.07 -20.28 -6.35
N LEU A 98 -3.20 -20.31 -7.10
CA LEU A 98 -3.88 -19.10 -7.55
C LEU A 98 -4.64 -18.39 -6.43
N GLY A 99 -5.05 -19.13 -5.39
CA GLY A 99 -5.72 -18.58 -4.21
C GLY A 99 -4.77 -18.03 -3.15
N SER A 100 -3.47 -17.96 -3.43
CA SER A 100 -2.48 -17.41 -2.49
C SER A 100 -1.46 -16.54 -3.20
N SER A 101 -0.99 -15.51 -2.51
CA SER A 101 0.13 -14.68 -2.93
C SER A 101 0.97 -14.36 -1.70
N THR A 102 2.22 -14.80 -1.72
CA THR A 102 3.13 -14.56 -0.60
C THR A 102 4.48 -14.12 -1.15
N HIS A 103 5.08 -13.16 -0.50
CA HIS A 103 6.45 -12.75 -0.78
C HIS A 103 7.07 -12.03 0.41
N PHE A 104 8.39 -12.04 0.48
CA PHE A 104 9.13 -11.30 1.48
C PHE A 104 10.40 -10.69 0.88
N GLY A 105 11.01 -9.77 1.60
CA GLY A 105 12.22 -9.08 1.19
C GLY A 105 12.38 -7.75 1.91
N ARG A 106 12.74 -6.72 1.16
CA ARG A 106 12.86 -5.35 1.65
C ARG A 106 11.85 -4.43 0.98
N VAL A 107 11.37 -3.46 1.75
CA VAL A 107 10.45 -2.44 1.25
C VAL A 107 10.95 -1.06 1.67
N ARG A 108 10.81 -0.09 0.79
CA ARG A 108 11.11 1.31 1.04
C ARG A 108 10.03 2.22 0.49
N LEU A 109 9.90 3.40 1.06
CA LEU A 109 9.00 4.45 0.64
C LEU A 109 9.78 5.50 -0.16
N ASP A 110 9.26 5.90 -1.31
CA ASP A 110 9.62 7.13 -2.01
C ASP A 110 8.43 8.10 -1.88
N ALA A 111 8.43 8.87 -0.79
CA ALA A 111 7.32 9.77 -0.47
C ALA A 111 7.16 10.88 -1.51
N ALA A 112 8.27 11.36 -2.11
CA ALA A 112 8.24 12.41 -3.12
C ALA A 112 7.53 11.98 -4.41
N LYS A 113 7.60 10.67 -4.73
CA LYS A 113 6.94 10.09 -5.91
C LYS A 113 5.64 9.38 -5.58
N HIS A 114 5.22 9.33 -4.32
CA HIS A 114 4.08 8.52 -3.86
C HIS A 114 4.21 7.04 -4.25
N GLN A 115 5.41 6.46 -4.06
CA GLN A 115 5.73 5.09 -4.46
C GLN A 115 6.22 4.25 -3.30
N ILE A 116 5.77 3.00 -3.26
CA ILE A 116 6.32 1.93 -2.43
C ILE A 116 7.11 0.99 -3.34
N ILE A 117 8.33 0.68 -2.97
CA ILE A 117 9.23 -0.17 -3.75
C ILE A 117 9.51 -1.43 -2.95
N PHE A 118 9.10 -2.58 -3.48
CA PHE A 118 9.34 -3.90 -2.92
C PHE A 118 10.51 -4.56 -3.67
N ALA A 119 11.63 -4.78 -2.98
CA ALA A 119 12.72 -5.63 -3.45
C ALA A 119 12.44 -7.05 -2.96
N ILE A 120 11.96 -7.91 -3.85
CA ILE A 120 11.43 -9.24 -3.52
C ILE A 120 12.59 -10.23 -3.48
N GLU A 121 12.81 -10.88 -2.33
CA GLU A 121 13.82 -11.91 -2.15
C GLU A 121 13.29 -13.30 -2.53
N ALA A 122 12.06 -13.63 -2.08
CA ALA A 122 11.37 -14.86 -2.47
C ALA A 122 9.86 -14.67 -2.52
N ALA A 123 9.18 -15.45 -3.36
CA ALA A 123 7.74 -15.33 -3.60
C ALA A 123 7.09 -16.69 -3.93
N SER A 124 5.78 -16.81 -3.69
CA SER A 124 4.98 -17.95 -4.18
C SER A 124 4.87 -17.98 -5.69
N PHE A 125 5.10 -16.85 -6.37
CA PHE A 125 5.25 -16.77 -7.82
C PHE A 125 6.72 -16.49 -8.15
N PRO A 126 7.50 -17.51 -8.58
CA PRO A 126 8.95 -17.41 -8.72
C PRO A 126 9.45 -16.29 -9.63
N ASN A 127 8.63 -15.87 -10.61
CA ASN A 127 9.01 -14.81 -11.56
C ASN A 127 9.18 -13.42 -10.89
N TRP A 128 8.78 -13.26 -9.65
CA TRP A 128 8.98 -12.02 -8.89
C TRP A 128 10.30 -11.98 -8.14
N GLU A 129 10.94 -13.12 -7.94
CA GLU A 129 12.17 -13.22 -7.14
C GLU A 129 13.32 -12.45 -7.77
N GLY A 130 14.11 -11.78 -6.96
CA GLY A 130 15.22 -10.94 -7.37
C GLY A 130 14.80 -9.66 -8.11
N ARG A 131 13.52 -9.27 -8.09
CA ARG A 131 13.01 -8.08 -8.78
C ARG A 131 12.56 -7.00 -7.81
N GLU A 132 12.72 -5.74 -8.25
CA GLU A 132 12.03 -4.61 -7.64
C GLU A 132 10.67 -4.40 -8.31
N GLN A 133 9.64 -4.19 -7.49
CA GLN A 133 8.31 -3.78 -7.94
C GLN A 133 7.99 -2.40 -7.36
N VAL A 134 7.83 -1.43 -8.25
CA VAL A 134 7.41 -0.07 -7.92
C VAL A 134 5.89 -0.01 -7.98
N ARG A 135 5.26 0.49 -6.93
CA ARG A 135 3.81 0.55 -6.78
C ARG A 135 3.39 1.94 -6.33
N ASP A 136 2.56 2.60 -7.10
CA ASP A 136 1.96 3.86 -6.68
C ASP A 136 0.99 3.61 -5.52
N TYR A 137 0.98 4.50 -4.52
CA TYR A 137 0.15 4.34 -3.34
C TYR A 137 -0.66 5.58 -3.00
N ASP A 138 -1.76 5.33 -2.30
CA ASP A 138 -2.51 6.32 -1.53
C ASP A 138 -2.52 5.91 -0.05
N TYR A 139 -2.40 6.88 0.84
CA TYR A 139 -2.55 6.67 2.27
C TYR A 139 -3.48 7.71 2.86
N ARG A 140 -4.57 7.26 3.46
CA ARG A 140 -5.55 8.12 4.12
C ARG A 140 -6.23 7.38 5.27
N ASP A 141 -6.38 8.05 6.41
CA ASP A 141 -7.14 7.56 7.57
C ASP A 141 -6.71 6.14 8.04
N GLY A 142 -5.41 5.86 8.04
CA GLY A 142 -4.86 4.57 8.44
C GLY A 142 -5.04 3.45 7.40
N VAL A 143 -5.54 3.79 6.20
CA VAL A 143 -5.70 2.86 5.08
C VAL A 143 -4.63 3.14 4.03
N LEU A 144 -3.85 2.12 3.73
CA LEU A 144 -2.86 2.10 2.66
C LEU A 144 -3.42 1.32 1.47
N ARG A 145 -3.51 1.97 0.32
CA ARG A 145 -3.85 1.34 -0.95
C ARG A 145 -2.67 1.49 -1.91
N TYR A 146 -2.31 0.43 -2.60
CA TYR A 146 -1.32 0.51 -3.67
C TYR A 146 -1.72 -0.33 -4.89
N ALA A 147 -1.27 0.14 -6.08
CA ALA A 147 -1.42 -0.57 -7.34
C ALA A 147 -0.38 -1.70 -7.44
N VAL A 148 -0.81 -2.86 -7.90
CA VAL A 148 0.07 -4.00 -8.19
C VAL A 148 0.30 -4.04 -9.70
N PRO A 149 1.55 -4.13 -10.18
CA PRO A 149 1.83 -4.16 -11.61
C PRO A 149 1.05 -5.25 -12.35
N ALA A 150 0.60 -4.94 -13.56
CA ALA A 150 -0.17 -5.83 -14.43
C ALA A 150 0.54 -7.15 -14.76
N SER A 151 1.86 -7.20 -14.65
CA SER A 151 2.66 -8.43 -14.81
C SER A 151 2.29 -9.55 -13.83
N ALA A 152 1.58 -9.21 -12.74
CA ALA A 152 1.08 -10.19 -11.77
C ALA A 152 -0.17 -10.93 -12.29
N SER A 153 -1.02 -10.28 -13.08
CA SER A 153 -2.26 -10.87 -13.61
C SER A 153 -2.16 -11.26 -15.09
N GLY A 154 -1.19 -10.71 -15.82
CA GLY A 154 -0.91 -11.05 -17.23
C GLY A 154 -1.98 -10.60 -18.24
N ASN A 155 -3.01 -9.90 -17.81
CA ASN A 155 -4.20 -9.57 -18.64
C ASN A 155 -4.40 -8.06 -18.87
N GLY A 156 -3.39 -7.23 -18.57
CA GLY A 156 -3.47 -5.77 -18.76
C GLY A 156 -4.36 -5.05 -17.75
N THR A 157 -4.82 -5.73 -16.69
CA THR A 157 -5.61 -5.13 -15.63
C THR A 157 -4.72 -4.49 -14.56
N THR A 158 -5.24 -3.49 -13.86
CA THR A 158 -4.58 -2.94 -12.66
C THR A 158 -5.15 -3.59 -11.42
N ALA A 159 -4.32 -4.32 -10.68
CA ALA A 159 -4.69 -4.88 -9.39
C ALA A 159 -4.37 -3.89 -8.26
N TYR A 160 -5.18 -3.94 -7.21
CA TYR A 160 -5.02 -3.11 -6.02
C TYR A 160 -5.02 -3.97 -4.76
N SER A 161 -4.14 -3.61 -3.83
CA SER A 161 -4.15 -4.16 -2.47
C SER A 161 -4.45 -3.03 -1.50
N VAL A 162 -5.41 -3.26 -0.59
CA VAL A 162 -5.85 -2.31 0.43
C VAL A 162 -5.57 -2.89 1.81
N TRP A 163 -4.88 -2.14 2.63
CA TRP A 163 -4.40 -2.55 3.93
C TRP A 163 -4.81 -1.56 5.00
N ARG A 164 -5.17 -2.06 6.16
CA ARG A 164 -5.45 -1.26 7.35
C ARG A 164 -4.41 -1.54 8.41
N ARG A 165 -3.86 -0.48 9.00
CA ARG A 165 -2.91 -0.63 10.11
C ARG A 165 -3.59 -1.31 11.30
N VAL A 166 -2.93 -2.32 11.84
CA VAL A 166 -3.35 -2.95 13.11
C VAL A 166 -2.85 -2.09 14.26
N ALA A 167 -3.75 -1.69 15.15
CA ALA A 167 -3.36 -0.94 16.34
C ALA A 167 -2.45 -1.80 17.24
N THR A 168 -1.33 -1.26 17.65
CA THR A 168 -0.53 -1.83 18.76
C THR A 168 -1.30 -1.60 20.05
N ARG A 169 -1.59 -2.67 20.76
CA ARG A 169 -2.16 -2.61 22.13
C ARG A 169 -1.05 -2.26 23.12
#